data_e725384db91d0f49cf1731f6975a981c
#
_entry.id   e725384db91d0f49cf1731f6975a981c
#
_cell.length_a   1.000
_cell.length_b   1.000
_cell.length_c   1.000
_cell.angle_alpha   90.00
_cell.angle_beta   90.00
_cell.angle_gamma   90.00
#
_symmetry.space_group_name_H-M   'P 1'
#
loop_
_entity.id
_entity.type
_entity.pdbx_description
1 polymer ?
#
loop_
_entity_poly.entity_id
_entity_poly.type
_entity_poly.pdbx_seq_one_letter_code
_entity_poly.pdbx_strand_id
1 'polypeptide(L)'
;MKKRNLYLSLALAVLTLGQQSCDNLPDEQFDKYVLMTRNGFIDREIVYNASGKATTEVSVSVSGSSDVAHDVEVEVEVYPDTLDQYNFEKFRTDSASYYDLAEHYTIPNPKLTIRKGEAYGVFDVVFDVKQMDKYKDFVLPLRI
;
A
#
# COMPACT_ATOMS: atom_id res chain seq x y z
N MET A 1 -62.73 -9.70 -16.31
CA MET A 1 -61.97 -9.83 -15.05
C MET A 1 -60.81 -10.86 -15.14
N LYS A 2 -60.95 -11.99 -15.77
CA LYS A 2 -59.87 -13.03 -15.86
C LYS A 2 -58.54 -12.57 -16.56
N LYS A 3 -58.61 -11.77 -17.63
CA LYS A 3 -57.41 -11.33 -18.37
C LYS A 3 -56.55 -10.36 -17.54
N ARG A 4 -57.16 -9.47 -16.74
CA ARG A 4 -56.44 -8.51 -15.89
C ARG A 4 -55.62 -9.18 -14.79
N ASN A 5 -56.13 -10.25 -14.23
CA ASN A 5 -55.43 -11.02 -13.19
C ASN A 5 -54.31 -11.86 -13.78
N LEU A 6 -54.42 -12.30 -15.05
CA LEU A 6 -53.37 -13.02 -15.74
C LEU A 6 -52.15 -12.13 -16.01
N TYR A 7 -52.34 -10.87 -16.42
CA TYR A 7 -51.26 -9.92 -16.64
C TYR A 7 -50.60 -9.50 -15.33
N LEU A 8 -51.36 -9.37 -14.25
CA LEU A 8 -50.86 -9.04 -12.91
C LEU A 8 -49.95 -10.17 -12.37
N SER A 9 -50.40 -11.43 -12.54
CA SER A 9 -49.59 -12.59 -12.10
C SER A 9 -48.32 -12.80 -12.97
N LEU A 10 -48.38 -12.48 -14.27
CA LEU A 10 -47.22 -12.56 -15.16
C LEU A 10 -46.20 -11.47 -14.83
N ALA A 11 -46.64 -10.24 -14.55
CA ALA A 11 -45.77 -9.14 -14.12
C ALA A 11 -45.09 -9.43 -12.79
N LEU A 12 -45.80 -10.03 -11.84
CA LEU A 12 -45.22 -10.40 -10.54
C LEU A 12 -44.17 -11.52 -10.66
N ALA A 13 -44.41 -12.48 -11.56
CA ALA A 13 -43.46 -13.57 -11.83
C ALA A 13 -42.15 -13.08 -12.49
N VAL A 14 -42.22 -12.06 -13.35
CA VAL A 14 -41.04 -11.43 -13.97
C VAL A 14 -40.23 -10.63 -12.95
N LEU A 15 -40.88 -9.97 -11.99
CA LEU A 15 -40.18 -9.24 -10.92
C LEU A 15 -39.40 -10.15 -9.96
N THR A 16 -39.87 -11.38 -9.73
CA THR A 16 -39.20 -12.32 -8.82
C THR A 16 -37.98 -13.01 -9.46
N LEU A 17 -37.92 -13.10 -10.78
CA LEU A 17 -36.78 -13.69 -11.50
C LEU A 17 -35.57 -12.77 -11.59
N GLY A 18 -35.73 -11.45 -11.34
CA GLY A 18 -34.64 -10.47 -11.40
C GLY A 18 -33.75 -10.37 -10.15
N GLN A 19 -34.07 -11.10 -9.08
CA GLN A 19 -33.37 -10.95 -7.78
C GLN A 19 -32.22 -11.94 -7.56
N GLN A 20 -31.92 -12.82 -8.53
CA GLN A 20 -30.89 -13.85 -8.35
C GLN A 20 -29.52 -13.50 -8.95
N SER A 21 -29.24 -12.21 -9.20
CA SER A 21 -28.06 -11.83 -9.97
C SER A 21 -26.79 -11.53 -9.15
N CYS A 22 -26.76 -11.71 -7.83
CA CYS A 22 -25.58 -11.27 -7.05
C CYS A 22 -24.91 -12.33 -6.15
N ASP A 23 -25.41 -13.55 -6.05
CA ASP A 23 -24.90 -14.49 -5.02
C ASP A 23 -23.89 -15.54 -5.51
N ASN A 24 -23.43 -15.50 -6.75
CA ASN A 24 -22.51 -16.51 -7.30
C ASN A 24 -21.23 -15.87 -7.90
N LEU A 25 -20.69 -14.83 -7.30
CA LEU A 25 -19.31 -14.46 -7.58
C LEU A 25 -18.41 -15.49 -6.87
N PRO A 26 -17.44 -16.09 -7.55
CA PRO A 26 -16.48 -16.97 -6.88
C PRO A 26 -15.80 -16.19 -5.75
N ASP A 27 -15.60 -16.85 -4.62
CA ASP A 27 -15.10 -16.25 -3.38
C ASP A 27 -13.77 -15.51 -3.53
N GLU A 28 -12.96 -15.90 -4.50
CA GLU A 28 -11.71 -15.21 -4.86
C GLU A 28 -11.61 -15.09 -6.39
N GLN A 29 -11.65 -13.87 -6.90
CA GLN A 29 -11.55 -13.60 -8.35
C GLN A 29 -10.13 -13.26 -8.79
N PHE A 30 -9.29 -12.80 -7.87
CA PHE A 30 -7.94 -12.31 -8.15
C PHE A 30 -6.94 -12.88 -7.16
N ASP A 31 -5.75 -13.14 -7.64
CA ASP A 31 -4.64 -13.50 -6.77
C ASP A 31 -4.39 -12.41 -5.72
N LYS A 32 -4.04 -12.84 -4.51
CA LYS A 32 -3.67 -11.93 -3.45
C LYS A 32 -2.22 -11.50 -3.61
N TYR A 33 -2.01 -10.20 -3.56
CA TYR A 33 -0.68 -9.60 -3.59
C TYR A 33 -0.47 -8.76 -2.35
N VAL A 34 0.75 -8.80 -1.81
CA VAL A 34 1.19 -7.81 -0.83
C VAL A 34 1.79 -6.63 -1.59
N LEU A 35 1.39 -5.42 -1.23
CA LEU A 35 1.86 -4.21 -1.90
C LEU A 35 1.99 -3.06 -0.90
N MET A 36 2.91 -2.17 -1.15
CA MET A 36 2.93 -0.89 -0.46
C MET A 36 1.70 -0.08 -0.87
N THR A 37 0.94 0.41 0.10
CA THR A 37 -0.28 1.21 -0.14
C THR A 37 0.00 2.46 -0.98
N ARG A 38 1.19 3.00 -0.85
CA ARG A 38 1.74 4.05 -1.69
C ARG A 38 3.03 3.56 -2.31
N ASN A 39 3.12 3.60 -3.62
CA ASN A 39 4.29 3.20 -4.39
C ASN A 39 4.82 4.36 -5.25
N GLY A 40 6.01 4.18 -5.83
CA GLY A 40 6.72 5.21 -6.56
C GLY A 40 7.38 6.24 -5.64
N PHE A 41 7.68 7.41 -6.17
CA PHE A 41 8.33 8.47 -5.41
C PHE A 41 7.32 9.19 -4.52
N ILE A 42 7.55 9.18 -3.21
CA ILE A 42 6.71 9.80 -2.20
C ILE A 42 7.50 10.90 -1.53
N ASP A 43 7.11 12.14 -1.78
CA ASP A 43 7.68 13.30 -1.12
C ASP A 43 7.15 13.44 0.31
N ARG A 44 8.05 13.70 1.26
CA ARG A 44 7.75 13.87 2.68
C ARG A 44 8.52 15.04 3.25
N GLU A 45 7.81 16.03 3.73
CA GLU A 45 8.42 17.11 4.49
C GLU A 45 8.68 16.63 5.93
N ILE A 46 9.94 16.63 6.34
CA ILE A 46 10.35 16.25 7.69
C ILE A 46 10.75 17.50 8.47
N VAL A 47 10.01 17.80 9.54
CA VAL A 47 10.25 18.97 10.36
C VAL A 47 11.45 18.71 11.27
N TYR A 48 12.47 19.56 11.15
CA TYR A 48 13.58 19.58 12.10
C TYR A 48 13.10 20.00 13.48
N ASN A 49 13.40 19.19 14.49
CA ASN A 49 12.95 19.43 15.86
C ASN A 49 14.07 19.22 16.88
N ALA A 50 13.85 19.72 18.10
CA ALA A 50 14.84 19.65 19.17
C ALA A 50 15.16 18.22 19.64
N SER A 51 14.24 17.26 19.47
CA SER A 51 14.48 15.86 19.80
C SER A 51 15.48 15.20 18.85
N GLY A 52 15.60 15.74 17.63
CA GLY A 52 16.45 15.22 16.58
C GLY A 52 15.93 13.97 15.92
N LYS A 53 14.67 13.59 16.19
CA LYS A 53 14.04 12.42 15.60
C LYS A 53 12.68 12.76 15.01
N ALA A 54 12.42 12.20 13.84
CA ALA A 54 11.11 12.27 13.21
C ALA A 54 10.69 10.85 12.81
N THR A 55 9.41 10.56 12.89
CA THR A 55 8.86 9.25 12.51
C THR A 55 7.87 9.42 11.38
N THR A 56 7.92 8.53 10.41
CA THR A 56 6.89 8.38 9.38
C THR A 56 6.42 6.94 9.31
N GLU A 57 5.18 6.76 8.90
CA GLU A 57 4.57 5.45 8.71
C GLU A 57 4.60 5.05 7.25
N VAL A 58 4.91 3.78 6.99
CA VAL A 58 4.82 3.13 5.69
C VAL A 58 3.81 2.01 5.80
N SER A 59 2.74 2.08 5.01
CA SER A 59 1.66 1.11 5.03
C SER A 59 1.84 0.08 3.91
N VAL A 60 1.54 -1.17 4.26
CA VAL A 60 1.43 -2.28 3.32
C VAL A 60 0.03 -2.88 3.40
N SER A 61 -0.46 -3.39 2.30
CA SER A 61 -1.80 -4.01 2.23
C SER A 61 -1.77 -5.32 1.46
N VAL A 62 -2.71 -6.18 1.77
CA VAL A 62 -3.01 -7.39 1.01
C VAL A 62 -4.17 -7.07 0.08
N SER A 63 -3.96 -7.21 -1.24
CA SER A 63 -5.02 -7.05 -2.24
C SER A 63 -5.83 -8.34 -2.38
N GLY A 64 -6.99 -8.24 -2.99
CA GLY A 64 -7.88 -9.38 -3.28
C GLY A 64 -9.35 -9.01 -3.14
N SER A 65 -10.23 -9.88 -3.61
CA SER A 65 -11.68 -9.69 -3.56
C SER A 65 -12.31 -10.27 -2.29
N SER A 66 -11.59 -11.12 -1.57
CA SER A 66 -12.03 -11.73 -0.32
C SER A 66 -11.14 -11.32 0.86
N ASP A 67 -11.58 -11.63 2.06
CA ASP A 67 -10.81 -11.41 3.28
C ASP A 67 -9.49 -12.20 3.28
N VAL A 68 -8.52 -11.70 4.04
CA VAL A 68 -7.25 -12.40 4.25
C VAL A 68 -7.50 -13.67 5.04
N ALA A 69 -7.28 -14.82 4.40
CA ALA A 69 -7.67 -16.14 4.94
C ALA A 69 -6.72 -16.69 6.02
N HIS A 70 -5.48 -16.21 6.05
CA HIS A 70 -4.41 -16.62 6.99
C HIS A 70 -3.49 -15.43 7.27
N ASP A 71 -2.67 -15.57 8.30
CA ASP A 71 -1.67 -14.55 8.63
C ASP A 71 -0.65 -14.43 7.49
N VAL A 72 -0.27 -13.19 7.15
CA VAL A 72 0.71 -12.86 6.12
C VAL A 72 1.89 -12.15 6.76
N GLU A 73 3.07 -12.77 6.68
CA GLU A 73 4.31 -12.14 7.12
C GLU A 73 4.87 -11.26 6.01
N VAL A 74 5.24 -10.04 6.38
CA VAL A 74 5.81 -9.05 5.46
C VAL A 74 7.10 -8.53 6.06
N GLU A 75 8.15 -8.46 5.24
CA GLU A 75 9.43 -7.86 5.60
C GLU A 75 9.70 -6.69 4.65
N VAL A 76 10.05 -5.54 5.22
CA VAL A 76 10.51 -4.37 4.46
C VAL A 76 12.03 -4.33 4.48
N GLU A 77 12.63 -4.09 3.32
CA GLU A 77 14.06 -3.90 3.19
C GLU A 77 14.40 -2.63 2.40
N VAL A 78 15.60 -2.14 2.61
CA VAL A 78 16.14 -1.00 1.86
C VAL A 78 16.89 -1.53 0.65
N TYR A 79 16.64 -0.92 -0.52
CA TYR A 79 17.23 -1.33 -1.79
C TYR A 79 17.95 -0.16 -2.49
N PRO A 80 19.21 0.13 -2.11
CA PRO A 80 19.93 1.32 -2.55
C PRO A 80 20.13 1.42 -4.06
N ASP A 81 20.30 0.29 -4.75
CA ASP A 81 20.50 0.26 -6.20
C ASP A 81 19.40 0.96 -7.00
N THR A 82 18.18 1.00 -6.44
CA THR A 82 17.06 1.73 -7.04
C THR A 82 17.29 3.23 -7.08
N LEU A 83 18.01 3.79 -6.09
CA LEU A 83 18.29 5.22 -6.03
C LEU A 83 19.27 5.64 -7.14
N ASP A 84 20.30 4.87 -7.38
CA ASP A 84 21.28 5.14 -8.44
C ASP A 84 20.61 5.11 -9.81
N GLN A 85 19.81 4.08 -10.07
CA GLN A 85 19.04 3.99 -11.30
C GLN A 85 18.07 5.18 -11.45
N TYR A 86 17.35 5.52 -10.39
CA TYR A 86 16.39 6.63 -10.41
C TYR A 86 17.08 7.97 -10.68
N ASN A 87 18.20 8.25 -10.02
CA ASN A 87 18.99 9.45 -10.25
C ASN A 87 19.47 9.53 -11.71
N PHE A 88 19.99 8.43 -12.24
CA PHE A 88 20.45 8.38 -13.62
C PHE A 88 19.29 8.60 -14.62
N GLU A 89 18.16 7.95 -14.43
CA GLU A 89 17.00 8.10 -15.32
C GLU A 89 16.41 9.52 -15.31
N LYS A 90 16.32 10.13 -14.13
CA LYS A 90 15.71 11.44 -13.94
C LYS A 90 16.60 12.58 -14.37
N PHE A 91 17.87 12.55 -13.98
CA PHE A 91 18.77 13.69 -14.16
C PHE A 91 19.74 13.53 -15.31
N ARG A 92 19.92 12.32 -15.82
CA ARG A 92 20.82 12.02 -16.95
C ARG A 92 22.27 12.49 -16.72
N THR A 93 22.69 12.57 -15.48
CA THR A 93 24.04 12.98 -15.08
C THR A 93 24.60 12.02 -14.04
N ASP A 94 25.91 11.98 -13.90
CA ASP A 94 26.58 11.20 -12.85
C ASP A 94 26.51 11.90 -11.48
N SER A 95 26.01 13.13 -11.40
CA SER A 95 25.82 13.84 -10.15
C SER A 95 24.49 13.45 -9.53
N ALA A 96 24.53 12.91 -8.32
CA ALA A 96 23.35 12.59 -7.54
C ALA A 96 22.61 13.87 -7.18
N SER A 97 21.32 13.95 -7.50
CA SER A 97 20.44 15.02 -7.04
C SER A 97 19.62 14.59 -5.83
N TYR A 98 19.45 13.27 -5.63
CA TYR A 98 18.95 12.69 -4.41
C TYR A 98 20.06 11.91 -3.72
N TYR A 99 20.10 11.97 -2.41
CA TYR A 99 21.13 11.38 -1.56
C TYR A 99 20.55 10.20 -0.78
N ASP A 100 21.34 9.14 -0.66
CA ASP A 100 20.97 8.04 0.23
C ASP A 100 20.90 8.53 1.67
N LEU A 101 19.89 8.11 2.40
CA LEU A 101 19.73 8.35 3.83
C LEU A 101 20.82 7.68 4.67
N ALA A 102 21.52 6.68 4.11
CA ALA A 102 22.62 5.95 4.75
C ALA A 102 22.28 5.55 6.21
N GLU A 103 23.02 6.12 7.17
CA GLU A 103 22.88 5.79 8.58
C GLU A 103 21.84 6.69 9.32
N HIS A 104 21.15 7.58 8.62
CA HIS A 104 20.25 8.57 9.23
C HIS A 104 18.81 8.07 9.44
N TYR A 105 18.59 6.78 9.38
CA TYR A 105 17.28 6.18 9.64
C TYR A 105 17.38 4.89 10.44
N THR A 106 16.25 4.47 10.98
CA THR A 106 16.07 3.16 11.61
C THR A 106 14.66 2.67 11.32
N ILE A 107 14.52 1.39 10.99
CA ILE A 107 13.24 0.69 10.92
C ILE A 107 13.20 -0.24 12.14
N PRO A 108 12.53 0.14 13.24
CA PRO A 108 12.61 -0.61 14.49
C PRO A 108 12.11 -2.04 14.37
N ASN A 109 11.08 -2.25 13.55
CA ASN A 109 10.46 -3.55 13.28
C ASN A 109 10.33 -3.74 11.77
N PRO A 110 11.37 -4.26 11.07
CA PRO A 110 11.31 -4.46 9.63
C PRO A 110 10.39 -5.62 9.21
N LYS A 111 9.91 -6.41 10.18
CA LYS A 111 8.96 -7.50 9.97
C LYS A 111 7.66 -7.22 10.68
N LEU A 112 6.55 -7.46 9.98
CA LEU A 112 5.23 -7.39 10.56
C LEU A 112 4.37 -8.56 10.09
N THR A 113 3.32 -8.85 10.84
CA THR A 113 2.32 -9.85 10.47
C THR A 113 0.98 -9.16 10.28
N ILE A 114 0.44 -9.22 9.06
CA ILE A 114 -0.95 -8.86 8.78
C ILE A 114 -1.77 -10.08 9.16
N ARG A 115 -2.61 -9.95 10.18
CA ARG A 115 -3.37 -11.07 10.72
C ARG A 115 -4.53 -11.42 9.79
N LYS A 116 -4.96 -12.67 9.90
CA LYS A 116 -6.20 -13.14 9.26
C LYS A 116 -7.35 -12.16 9.50
N GLY A 117 -7.98 -11.73 8.43
CA GLY A 117 -9.09 -10.76 8.45
C GLY A 117 -8.66 -9.29 8.46
N GLU A 118 -7.36 -8.99 8.63
CA GLU A 118 -6.80 -7.66 8.48
C GLU A 118 -6.33 -7.45 7.04
N ALA A 119 -6.53 -6.25 6.50
CA ALA A 119 -6.16 -5.94 5.12
C ALA A 119 -4.85 -5.15 5.00
N TYR A 120 -4.31 -4.62 6.09
CA TYR A 120 -3.12 -3.78 6.06
C TYR A 120 -2.30 -3.89 7.35
N GLY A 121 -1.03 -3.49 7.24
CA GLY A 121 -0.12 -3.30 8.34
C GLY A 121 0.72 -2.04 8.15
N VAL A 122 1.45 -1.61 9.18
CA VAL A 122 2.21 -0.37 9.18
C VAL A 122 3.60 -0.61 9.75
N PHE A 123 4.63 -0.08 9.07
CA PHE A 123 6.00 0.03 9.56
C PHE A 123 6.28 1.46 9.98
N ASP A 124 6.99 1.63 11.09
CA ASP A 124 7.58 2.90 11.47
C ASP A 124 8.97 3.05 10.87
N VAL A 125 9.25 4.21 10.28
CA VAL A 125 10.59 4.63 9.89
C VAL A 125 10.96 5.86 10.71
N VAL A 126 12.03 5.74 11.48
CA VAL A 126 12.53 6.80 12.36
C VAL A 126 13.76 7.43 11.75
N PHE A 127 13.74 8.74 11.52
CA PHE A 127 14.86 9.51 10.98
C PHE A 127 15.63 10.22 12.08
N ASP A 128 16.97 10.23 11.96
CA ASP A 128 17.84 11.10 12.76
C ASP A 128 18.10 12.40 12.01
N VAL A 129 17.26 13.40 12.28
CA VAL A 129 17.27 14.67 11.55
C VAL A 129 18.39 15.63 11.98
N LYS A 130 19.08 15.36 13.09
CA LYS A 130 20.16 16.24 13.58
C LYS A 130 21.38 16.23 12.68
N GLN A 131 21.66 15.07 12.08
CA GLN A 131 22.85 14.86 11.27
C GLN A 131 22.58 15.02 9.78
N MET A 132 21.32 15.19 9.40
CA MET A 132 20.95 15.40 8.00
C MET A 132 21.25 16.84 7.55
N ASP A 133 21.85 16.94 6.37
CA ASP A 133 22.07 18.24 5.72
C ASP A 133 20.72 18.76 5.17
N LYS A 134 20.23 19.85 5.76
CA LYS A 134 18.93 20.45 5.41
C LYS A 134 18.84 21.02 3.98
N TYR A 135 19.95 21.07 3.27
CA TYR A 135 20.01 21.53 1.88
C TYR A 135 20.08 20.39 0.86
N LYS A 136 19.93 19.15 1.33
CA LYS A 136 19.94 17.97 0.50
C LYS A 136 18.60 17.25 0.55
N ASP A 137 18.17 16.73 -0.59
CA ASP A 137 17.02 15.88 -0.71
C ASP A 137 17.45 14.41 -0.52
N PHE A 138 17.08 13.83 0.62
CA PHE A 138 17.39 12.44 0.95
C PHE A 138 16.27 11.52 0.51
N VAL A 139 16.63 10.32 0.06
CA VAL A 139 15.69 9.28 -0.35
C VAL A 139 16.02 7.97 0.35
N LEU A 140 14.99 7.27 0.79
CA LEU A 140 15.06 5.92 1.33
C LEU A 140 14.29 4.97 0.39
N PRO A 141 14.97 4.22 -0.48
CA PRO A 141 14.31 3.25 -1.35
C PRO A 141 13.93 2.00 -0.55
N LEU A 142 12.63 1.72 -0.50
CA LEU A 142 12.06 0.57 0.22
C LEU A 142 11.43 -0.42 -0.74
N ARG A 143 11.54 -1.71 -0.41
CA ARG A 143 10.78 -2.80 -1.05
C ARG A 143 10.26 -3.80 -0.01
N ILE A 144 9.31 -4.63 -0.38
CA ILE A 144 8.76 -5.74 0.38
C ILE A 144 8.91 -7.04 -0.39
#